data_93fea7c5cd91bc1f6a82730bd3ee560b
#
_entry.id   93fea7c5cd91bc1f6a82730bd3ee560b
#
_cell.length_a   1.000
_cell.length_b   1.000
_cell.length_c   1.000
_cell.angle_alpha   90.00
_cell.angle_beta   90.00
_cell.angle_gamma   90.00
#
_symmetry.space_group_name_H-M   'P 1'
#
loop_
_entity.id
_entity.type
_entity.pdbx_description
1 polymer ?
#
loop_
_entity_poly.entity_id
_entity_poly.type
_entity_poly.pdbx_seq_one_letter_code
_entity_poly.pdbx_strand_id
1 'polypeptide(L)'
;FYQLDLEMSFVEQEDVFDVVEQLLVNTFKKFSKRKLMFEKFPKISYADSLLKYGTDKPDLRNPLIINDITEIFSRDDVSFEIFKKLVKSGSKVRCIVTKNTKDKPRSFFDNIDKWAKVEGGSGLAYFTIEKNKEISAKGPIGKFFSTDSLKELMKITGAEIGDSIFL
;
A
#
# COMPACT_ATOMS: atom_id res chain seq x y z
N PHE A 1 6.38 33.43 -14.51
CA PHE A 1 7.30 32.52 -13.83
C PHE A 1 8.46 32.13 -14.74
N TYR A 2 9.53 31.58 -14.17
CA TYR A 2 10.68 31.15 -14.95
C TYR A 2 10.58 29.66 -15.23
N GLN A 3 11.03 29.23 -16.41
CA GLN A 3 11.16 27.82 -16.79
C GLN A 3 12.61 27.54 -17.18
N LEU A 4 13.03 26.31 -16.98
CA LEU A 4 14.26 25.77 -17.53
C LEU A 4 13.87 24.63 -18.45
N ASP A 5 13.99 24.85 -19.75
CA ASP A 5 13.73 23.83 -20.77
C ASP A 5 15.05 23.21 -21.23
N LEU A 6 15.06 21.90 -21.39
CA LEU A 6 16.22 21.14 -21.84
C LEU A 6 15.83 20.30 -23.05
N GLU A 7 16.56 20.46 -24.14
CA GLU A 7 16.46 19.63 -25.32
C GLU A 7 17.77 18.88 -25.51
N MET A 8 17.69 17.57 -25.74
CA MET A 8 18.86 16.71 -25.90
C MET A 8 18.66 15.84 -27.14
N SER A 9 19.73 15.64 -27.91
CA SER A 9 19.73 14.77 -29.08
C SER A 9 20.72 13.61 -28.91
N PHE A 10 20.44 12.50 -29.58
CA PHE A 10 21.25 11.26 -29.52
C PHE A 10 21.34 10.67 -28.10
N VAL A 11 20.23 10.75 -27.33
CA VAL A 11 20.14 10.29 -25.94
C VAL A 11 18.99 9.32 -25.78
N GLU A 12 19.09 8.47 -24.74
CA GLU A 12 18.03 7.60 -24.28
C GLU A 12 17.38 8.14 -23.00
N GLN A 13 16.33 7.48 -22.52
CA GLN A 13 15.59 7.87 -21.32
C GLN A 13 16.50 8.02 -20.09
N GLU A 14 17.46 7.13 -19.92
CA GLU A 14 18.38 7.14 -18.78
C GLU A 14 19.29 8.37 -18.77
N ASP A 15 19.75 8.81 -19.94
CA ASP A 15 20.59 10.00 -20.05
C ASP A 15 19.82 11.25 -19.60
N VAL A 16 18.53 11.33 -19.97
CA VAL A 16 17.65 12.43 -19.55
C VAL A 16 17.43 12.39 -18.04
N PHE A 17 17.18 11.19 -17.46
CA PHE A 17 17.01 11.04 -16.03
C PHE A 17 18.26 11.46 -15.25
N ASP A 18 19.43 11.08 -15.70
CA ASP A 18 20.68 11.43 -15.02
C ASP A 18 20.93 12.93 -15.01
N VAL A 19 20.66 13.65 -16.12
CA VAL A 19 20.78 15.11 -16.18
C VAL A 19 19.79 15.79 -15.24
N VAL A 20 18.51 15.36 -15.27
CA VAL A 20 17.46 15.95 -14.43
C VAL A 20 17.71 15.64 -12.95
N GLU A 21 18.14 14.42 -12.60
CA GLU A 21 18.47 14.05 -11.22
C GLU A 21 19.58 14.94 -10.66
N GLN A 22 20.69 15.09 -11.40
CA GLN A 22 21.80 15.95 -10.98
C GLN A 22 21.38 17.39 -10.79
N LEU A 23 20.60 17.93 -11.73
CA LEU A 23 20.06 19.31 -11.65
C LEU A 23 19.24 19.50 -10.39
N LEU A 24 18.28 18.62 -10.13
CA LEU A 24 17.40 18.68 -8.95
C LEU A 24 18.18 18.53 -7.65
N VAL A 25 19.04 17.51 -7.55
CA VAL A 25 19.87 17.26 -6.36
C VAL A 25 20.72 18.48 -6.03
N ASN A 26 21.41 19.07 -7.03
CA ASN A 26 22.25 20.22 -6.81
C ASN A 26 21.43 21.47 -6.43
N THR A 27 20.28 21.66 -7.04
CA THR A 27 19.36 22.74 -6.70
C THR A 27 18.88 22.63 -5.26
N PHE A 28 18.41 21.47 -4.84
CA PHE A 28 17.97 21.24 -3.45
C PHE A 28 19.11 21.39 -2.45
N LYS A 29 20.30 20.86 -2.73
CA LYS A 29 21.47 21.03 -1.86
C LYS A 29 21.87 22.50 -1.71
N LYS A 30 21.74 23.30 -2.76
CA LYS A 30 22.12 24.72 -2.75
C LYS A 30 21.10 25.61 -2.04
N PHE A 31 19.80 25.35 -2.24
CA PHE A 31 18.75 26.28 -1.82
C PHE A 31 17.88 25.76 -0.66
N SER A 32 17.94 24.47 -0.32
CA SER A 32 17.17 23.90 0.77
C SER A 32 18.04 23.60 1.98
N LYS A 33 17.51 23.88 3.18
CA LYS A 33 18.10 23.44 4.46
C LYS A 33 17.71 22.01 4.85
N ARG A 34 16.79 21.39 4.08
CA ARG A 34 16.31 20.02 4.36
C ARG A 34 17.23 19.02 3.70
N LYS A 35 17.41 17.87 4.36
CA LYS A 35 18.11 16.73 3.78
C LYS A 35 17.24 16.08 2.71
N LEU A 36 17.87 15.65 1.63
CA LEU A 36 17.22 14.78 0.64
C LEU A 36 16.91 13.43 1.28
N MET A 37 15.74 12.88 0.98
CA MET A 37 15.33 11.55 1.43
C MET A 37 16.16 10.45 0.74
N PHE A 38 16.52 10.69 -0.52
CA PHE A 38 17.32 9.80 -1.34
C PHE A 38 18.48 10.58 -1.97
N GLU A 39 19.67 9.99 -2.02
CA GLU A 39 20.81 10.55 -2.79
C GLU A 39 20.65 10.27 -4.29
N LYS A 40 20.07 9.13 -4.63
CA LYS A 40 19.66 8.75 -5.97
C LYS A 40 18.15 8.53 -5.99
N PHE A 41 17.45 9.16 -6.94
CA PHE A 41 15.99 9.10 -6.99
C PHE A 41 15.50 7.70 -7.39
N PRO A 42 14.53 7.13 -6.67
CA PRO A 42 13.95 5.86 -7.06
C PRO A 42 13.16 6.00 -8.35
N LYS A 43 13.32 5.02 -9.24
CA LYS A 43 12.53 4.90 -10.47
C LYS A 43 11.34 4.00 -10.19
N ILE A 44 10.14 4.52 -10.35
CA ILE A 44 8.89 3.80 -10.10
C ILE A 44 8.13 3.75 -11.43
N SER A 45 7.76 2.54 -11.87
CA SER A 45 6.94 2.40 -13.07
C SER A 45 5.53 2.98 -12.83
N TYR A 46 4.88 3.42 -13.89
CA TYR A 46 3.48 3.90 -13.81
C TYR A 46 2.56 2.84 -13.19
N ALA A 47 2.70 1.59 -13.62
CA ALA A 47 1.90 0.48 -13.10
C ALA A 47 2.13 0.24 -11.60
N ASP A 48 3.40 0.26 -11.15
CA ASP A 48 3.73 0.16 -9.72
C ASP A 48 3.21 1.34 -8.92
N SER A 49 3.28 2.54 -9.48
CA SER A 49 2.81 3.76 -8.82
C SER A 49 1.31 3.69 -8.56
N LEU A 50 0.53 3.31 -9.56
CA LEU A 50 -0.92 3.13 -9.41
C LEU A 50 -1.27 1.95 -8.50
N LEU A 51 -0.53 0.83 -8.61
CA LEU A 51 -0.80 -0.35 -7.78
C LEU A 51 -0.52 -0.08 -6.31
N LYS A 52 0.66 0.48 -5.99
CA LYS A 52 1.16 0.60 -4.62
C LYS A 52 0.67 1.86 -3.90
N TYR A 53 0.40 2.92 -4.65
CA TYR A 53 0.09 4.24 -4.06
C TYR A 53 -1.24 4.83 -4.54
N GLY A 54 -1.88 4.25 -5.55
CA GLY A 54 -3.15 4.75 -6.09
C GLY A 54 -3.05 6.05 -6.89
N THR A 55 -1.84 6.49 -7.22
CA THR A 55 -1.56 7.75 -7.93
C THR A 55 -0.31 7.63 -8.80
N ASP A 56 -0.23 8.43 -9.86
CA ASP A 56 0.95 8.56 -10.71
C ASP A 56 2.05 9.47 -10.11
N LYS A 57 1.74 10.16 -9.01
CA LYS A 57 2.66 11.07 -8.28
C LYS A 57 2.70 10.75 -6.79
N PRO A 58 3.29 9.60 -6.40
CA PRO A 58 3.27 9.14 -5.02
C PRO A 58 4.12 10.03 -4.11
N ASP A 59 3.58 10.34 -2.93
CA ASP A 59 4.36 10.90 -1.83
C ASP A 59 5.01 9.76 -1.03
N LEU A 60 6.30 9.51 -1.28
CA LEU A 60 7.05 8.43 -0.64
C LEU A 60 7.28 8.64 0.87
N ARG A 61 6.90 9.78 1.42
CA ARG A 61 6.90 10.01 2.87
C ARG A 61 5.71 9.32 3.54
N ASN A 62 4.66 9.03 2.79
CA ASN A 62 3.53 8.24 3.28
C ASN A 62 3.96 6.76 3.38
N PRO A 63 3.95 6.16 4.58
CA PRO A 63 4.37 4.77 4.77
C PRO A 63 3.31 3.75 4.31
N LEU A 64 2.10 4.18 3.96
CA LEU A 64 1.03 3.29 3.55
C LEU A 64 1.25 2.83 2.12
N ILE A 65 1.27 1.51 1.95
CA ILE A 65 1.41 0.85 0.64
C ILE A 65 0.21 -0.07 0.44
N ILE A 66 -0.37 0.00 -0.75
CA ILE A 66 -1.42 -0.90 -1.18
C ILE A 66 -0.78 -2.22 -1.61
N ASN A 67 -1.23 -3.33 -1.03
CA ASN A 67 -0.77 -4.67 -1.36
C ASN A 67 -1.87 -5.42 -2.11
N ASP A 68 -1.50 -6.16 -3.15
CA ASP A 68 -2.41 -7.11 -3.82
C ASP A 68 -2.39 -8.43 -3.06
N ILE A 69 -3.53 -8.81 -2.53
CA ILE A 69 -3.72 -10.05 -1.76
C ILE A 69 -4.77 -10.97 -2.41
N THR A 70 -5.02 -10.77 -3.69
CA THR A 70 -6.03 -11.52 -4.46
C THR A 70 -5.85 -13.03 -4.31
N GLU A 71 -4.61 -13.53 -4.38
CA GLU A 71 -4.31 -14.96 -4.30
C GLU A 71 -4.63 -15.57 -2.94
N ILE A 72 -4.61 -14.79 -1.86
CA ILE A 72 -5.03 -15.25 -0.53
C ILE A 72 -6.48 -15.75 -0.56
N PHE A 73 -7.36 -15.07 -1.32
CA PHE A 73 -8.77 -15.47 -1.45
C PHE A 73 -9.01 -16.62 -2.42
N SER A 74 -8.00 -17.06 -3.15
CA SER A 74 -8.06 -18.28 -3.98
C SER A 74 -7.72 -19.55 -3.20
N ARG A 75 -7.21 -19.42 -1.97
CA ARG A 75 -6.81 -20.55 -1.13
C ARG A 75 -8.03 -21.30 -0.56
N ASP A 76 -7.89 -22.60 -0.36
CA ASP A 76 -8.95 -23.44 0.22
C ASP A 76 -9.15 -23.20 1.72
N ASP A 77 -8.10 -22.78 2.43
CA ASP A 77 -8.10 -22.51 3.86
C ASP A 77 -8.60 -21.10 4.23
N VAL A 78 -9.11 -20.33 3.26
CA VAL A 78 -9.84 -19.07 3.45
C VAL A 78 -11.30 -19.30 3.09
N SER A 79 -12.22 -19.03 4.03
CA SER A 79 -13.65 -19.32 3.86
C SER A 79 -14.54 -18.10 3.63
N PHE A 80 -13.97 -16.96 3.23
CA PHE A 80 -14.74 -15.75 2.95
C PHE A 80 -15.33 -15.77 1.53
N GLU A 81 -16.47 -16.44 1.39
CA GLU A 81 -17.10 -16.76 0.09
C GLU A 81 -17.41 -15.55 -0.79
N ILE A 82 -17.73 -14.39 -0.20
CA ILE A 82 -18.02 -13.17 -0.99
C ILE A 82 -16.80 -12.78 -1.81
N PHE A 83 -15.63 -12.70 -1.20
CA PHE A 83 -14.40 -12.32 -1.89
C PHE A 83 -13.88 -13.43 -2.82
N LYS A 84 -14.06 -14.70 -2.42
CA LYS A 84 -13.75 -15.84 -3.31
C LYS A 84 -14.54 -15.77 -4.63
N LYS A 85 -15.82 -15.45 -4.57
CA LYS A 85 -16.65 -15.28 -5.77
C LYS A 85 -16.19 -14.10 -6.64
N LEU A 86 -15.88 -12.96 -6.01
CA LEU A 86 -15.37 -11.80 -6.71
C LEU A 86 -14.02 -12.09 -7.39
N VAL A 87 -13.10 -12.77 -6.72
CA VAL A 87 -11.81 -13.17 -7.29
C VAL A 87 -12.01 -14.14 -8.47
N LYS A 88 -12.91 -15.12 -8.35
CA LYS A 88 -13.27 -16.03 -9.46
C LYS A 88 -13.84 -15.29 -10.66
N SER A 89 -14.52 -14.17 -10.47
CA SER A 89 -15.02 -13.30 -11.56
C SER A 89 -13.98 -12.34 -12.13
N GLY A 90 -12.72 -12.43 -11.68
CA GLY A 90 -11.61 -11.60 -12.16
C GLY A 90 -11.35 -10.32 -11.36
N SER A 91 -12.08 -10.09 -10.27
CA SER A 91 -11.83 -8.95 -9.38
C SER A 91 -10.52 -9.11 -8.61
N LYS A 92 -9.91 -7.97 -8.27
CA LYS A 92 -8.71 -7.93 -7.43
C LYS A 92 -9.06 -7.52 -6.00
N VAL A 93 -8.39 -8.14 -5.04
CA VAL A 93 -8.50 -7.76 -3.62
C VAL A 93 -7.20 -7.11 -3.21
N ARG A 94 -7.29 -5.89 -2.71
CA ARG A 94 -6.16 -5.10 -2.24
C ARG A 94 -6.34 -4.72 -0.79
N CYS A 95 -5.23 -4.53 -0.10
CA CYS A 95 -5.27 -4.13 1.29
C CYS A 95 -4.24 -3.07 1.64
N ILE A 96 -4.49 -2.38 2.74
CA ILE A 96 -3.57 -1.48 3.40
C ILE A 96 -3.33 -1.99 4.81
N VAL A 97 -2.07 -1.98 5.24
CA VAL A 97 -1.66 -2.33 6.61
C VAL A 97 -1.44 -1.07 7.42
N THR A 98 -2.04 -1.01 8.60
CA THR A 98 -1.79 0.07 9.57
C THR A 98 -1.08 -0.49 10.79
N LYS A 99 0.07 0.12 11.13
CA LYS A 99 0.94 -0.38 12.20
C LYS A 99 0.38 -0.10 13.59
N ASN A 100 0.44 -1.10 14.47
CA ASN A 100 0.11 -1.00 15.92
C ASN A 100 -1.30 -0.42 16.20
N THR A 101 -2.29 -0.82 15.44
CA THR A 101 -3.66 -0.29 15.56
C THR A 101 -4.65 -1.25 16.23
N LYS A 102 -4.21 -2.43 16.70
CA LYS A 102 -5.09 -3.44 17.32
C LYS A 102 -5.87 -2.91 18.54
N ASP A 103 -5.26 -2.00 19.31
CA ASP A 103 -5.82 -1.48 20.55
C ASP A 103 -6.72 -0.25 20.33
N LYS A 104 -6.93 0.14 19.07
CA LYS A 104 -7.87 1.21 18.74
C LYS A 104 -9.31 0.77 19.03
N PRO A 105 -10.16 1.68 19.54
CA PRO A 105 -11.56 1.37 19.84
C PRO A 105 -12.31 1.04 18.55
N ARG A 106 -13.39 0.26 18.67
CA ARG A 106 -14.25 -0.12 17.54
C ARG A 106 -14.71 1.09 16.73
N SER A 107 -15.01 2.21 17.38
CA SER A 107 -15.40 3.45 16.72
C SER A 107 -14.37 3.99 15.73
N PHE A 108 -13.07 3.71 15.95
CA PHE A 108 -12.02 4.06 14.99
C PHE A 108 -12.25 3.34 13.64
N PHE A 109 -12.47 2.04 13.69
CA PHE A 109 -12.71 1.23 12.49
C PHE A 109 -14.04 1.57 11.82
N ASP A 110 -15.11 1.75 12.63
CA ASP A 110 -16.44 2.13 12.12
C ASP A 110 -16.40 3.51 11.42
N ASN A 111 -15.59 4.44 11.92
CA ASN A 111 -15.44 5.76 11.29
C ASN A 111 -14.69 5.69 9.97
N ILE A 112 -13.66 4.83 9.86
CA ILE A 112 -12.93 4.62 8.60
C ILE A 112 -13.85 3.97 7.56
N ASP A 113 -14.67 2.98 7.93
CA ASP A 113 -15.67 2.38 7.04
C ASP A 113 -16.69 3.42 6.55
N LYS A 114 -17.19 4.25 7.45
CA LYS A 114 -18.10 5.35 7.08
C LYS A 114 -17.45 6.33 6.11
N TRP A 115 -16.21 6.72 6.39
CA TRP A 115 -15.47 7.61 5.52
C TRP A 115 -15.25 6.98 4.13
N ALA A 116 -14.84 5.71 4.06
CA ALA A 116 -14.67 5.01 2.79
C ALA A 116 -15.96 4.98 1.95
N LYS A 117 -17.14 4.82 2.60
CA LYS A 117 -18.43 4.88 1.92
C LYS A 117 -18.76 6.28 1.39
N VAL A 118 -18.41 7.33 2.13
CA VAL A 118 -18.57 8.73 1.67
C VAL A 118 -17.70 9.00 0.45
N GLU A 119 -16.49 8.43 0.40
CA GLU A 119 -15.57 8.53 -0.74
C GLU A 119 -15.94 7.62 -1.93
N GLY A 120 -17.09 6.92 -1.87
CA GLY A 120 -17.61 6.11 -2.96
C GLY A 120 -17.29 4.62 -2.88
N GLY A 121 -16.67 4.15 -1.81
CA GLY A 121 -16.47 2.73 -1.55
C GLY A 121 -17.76 2.02 -1.14
N SER A 122 -17.90 0.73 -1.47
CA SER A 122 -19.05 -0.08 -1.03
C SER A 122 -19.01 -0.42 0.47
N GLY A 123 -17.86 -0.28 1.09
CA GLY A 123 -17.56 -0.58 2.48
C GLY A 123 -16.09 -0.90 2.65
N LEU A 124 -15.66 -1.05 3.88
CA LEU A 124 -14.29 -1.38 4.21
C LEU A 124 -14.27 -2.56 5.19
N ALA A 125 -13.82 -3.71 4.73
CA ALA A 125 -13.59 -4.84 5.59
C ALA A 125 -12.27 -4.68 6.34
N TYR A 126 -12.20 -5.16 7.59
CA TYR A 126 -10.96 -5.10 8.36
C TYR A 126 -10.82 -6.27 9.33
N PHE A 127 -9.60 -6.51 9.75
CA PHE A 127 -9.25 -7.33 10.92
C PHE A 127 -7.88 -6.92 11.47
N THR A 128 -7.64 -7.29 12.73
CA THR A 128 -6.37 -7.07 13.43
C THR A 128 -5.65 -8.39 13.59
N ILE A 129 -4.33 -8.38 13.48
CA ILE A 129 -3.49 -9.57 13.70
C ILE A 129 -3.14 -9.68 15.18
N GLU A 130 -3.50 -10.80 15.79
CA GLU A 130 -3.23 -11.09 17.20
C GLU A 130 -2.44 -12.39 17.32
N LYS A 131 -1.75 -12.55 18.44
CA LYS A 131 -1.10 -13.80 18.83
C LYS A 131 -1.45 -14.12 20.27
N ASN A 132 -2.15 -15.23 20.45
CA ASN A 132 -2.32 -15.87 21.74
C ASN A 132 -1.41 -17.12 21.78
N LYS A 133 -1.97 -18.33 21.59
CA LYS A 133 -1.17 -19.54 21.37
C LYS A 133 -0.65 -19.60 19.94
N GLU A 134 -1.48 -19.22 18.99
CA GLU A 134 -1.19 -19.17 17.55
C GLU A 134 -1.53 -17.79 16.99
N ILE A 135 -1.10 -17.53 15.75
CA ILE A 135 -1.48 -16.32 15.00
C ILE A 135 -2.96 -16.46 14.65
N SER A 136 -3.71 -15.42 14.97
CA SER A 136 -5.15 -15.31 14.73
C SER A 136 -5.52 -13.91 14.26
N ALA A 137 -6.69 -13.78 13.69
CA ALA A 137 -7.24 -12.49 13.28
C ALA A 137 -8.52 -12.19 14.05
N LYS A 138 -8.64 -10.96 14.53
CA LYS A 138 -9.83 -10.47 15.23
C LYS A 138 -10.47 -9.36 14.42
N GLY A 139 -11.78 -9.42 14.24
CA GLY A 139 -12.55 -8.43 13.48
C GLY A 139 -13.65 -9.10 12.67
N PRO A 140 -14.43 -8.32 11.91
CA PRO A 140 -15.61 -8.83 11.19
C PRO A 140 -15.31 -10.00 10.26
N ILE A 141 -14.16 -9.98 9.60
CA ILE A 141 -13.77 -11.02 8.64
C ILE A 141 -12.63 -11.90 9.12
N GLY A 142 -12.04 -11.63 10.30
CA GLY A 142 -10.88 -12.37 10.82
C GLY A 142 -11.11 -13.89 10.97
N LYS A 143 -12.33 -14.30 11.31
CA LYS A 143 -12.71 -15.72 11.48
C LYS A 143 -12.64 -16.56 10.20
N PHE A 144 -12.51 -15.94 9.04
CA PHE A 144 -12.49 -16.65 7.75
C PHE A 144 -11.08 -17.04 7.30
N PHE A 145 -10.06 -16.66 8.06
CA PHE A 145 -8.67 -16.94 7.77
C PHE A 145 -8.13 -18.05 8.69
N SER A 146 -7.40 -18.98 8.12
CA SER A 146 -6.59 -19.95 8.88
C SER A 146 -5.30 -19.30 9.39
N THR A 147 -4.63 -19.96 10.34
CA THR A 147 -3.29 -19.55 10.78
C THR A 147 -2.30 -19.49 9.62
N ASP A 148 -2.37 -20.42 8.67
CA ASP A 148 -1.42 -20.48 7.55
C ASP A 148 -1.71 -19.43 6.49
N SER A 149 -2.99 -19.14 6.20
CA SER A 149 -3.34 -18.03 5.32
C SER A 149 -2.94 -16.67 5.92
N LEU A 150 -3.02 -16.50 7.24
CA LEU A 150 -2.54 -15.30 7.92
C LEU A 150 -1.02 -15.17 7.86
N LYS A 151 -0.26 -16.24 8.01
CA LYS A 151 1.20 -16.22 7.87
C LYS A 151 1.61 -15.79 6.45
N GLU A 152 0.96 -16.34 5.43
CA GLU A 152 1.24 -15.98 4.05
C GLU A 152 0.87 -14.51 3.76
N LEU A 153 -0.29 -14.06 4.27
CA LEU A 153 -0.71 -12.67 4.17
C LEU A 153 0.30 -11.73 4.85
N MET A 154 0.78 -12.07 6.05
CA MET A 154 1.82 -11.29 6.74
C MET A 154 3.12 -11.23 5.94
N LYS A 155 3.51 -12.31 5.28
CA LYS A 155 4.69 -12.36 4.42
C LYS A 155 4.54 -11.45 3.20
N ILE A 156 3.38 -11.44 2.54
CA ILE A 156 3.10 -10.58 1.37
C ILE A 156 3.06 -9.11 1.75
N THR A 157 2.43 -8.79 2.87
CA THR A 157 2.11 -7.40 3.25
C THR A 157 3.12 -6.76 4.20
N GLY A 158 4.02 -7.53 4.79
CA GLY A 158 4.89 -7.08 5.87
C GLY A 158 4.13 -6.73 7.17
N ALA A 159 2.90 -7.23 7.31
CA ALA A 159 2.12 -7.03 8.52
C ALA A 159 2.69 -7.83 9.70
N GLU A 160 2.56 -7.29 10.89
CA GLU A 160 3.06 -7.85 12.14
C GLU A 160 1.92 -8.00 13.14
N ILE A 161 2.22 -8.71 14.25
CA ILE A 161 1.27 -8.84 15.36
C ILE A 161 0.98 -7.45 15.94
N GLY A 162 -0.29 -7.11 16.07
CA GLY A 162 -0.73 -5.79 16.52
C GLY A 162 -1.12 -4.83 15.40
N ASP A 163 -0.86 -5.19 14.15
CA ASP A 163 -1.29 -4.42 12.98
C ASP A 163 -2.74 -4.70 12.63
N SER A 164 -3.36 -3.77 11.91
CA SER A 164 -4.67 -3.96 11.31
C SER A 164 -4.58 -3.93 9.80
N ILE A 165 -5.40 -4.73 9.15
CA ILE A 165 -5.48 -4.86 7.70
C ILE A 165 -6.86 -4.40 7.26
N PHE A 166 -6.89 -3.47 6.30
CA PHE A 166 -8.10 -2.94 5.69
C PHE A 166 -8.16 -3.37 4.22
N LEU A 167 -9.37 -3.83 3.79
CA LEU A 167 -9.64 -4.36 2.45
C LEU A 167 -10.81 -3.62 1.80
#